data_92c1b82f122e36828be62d02d0c31acc
#
_entry.id   92c1b82f122e36828be62d02d0c31acc
#
_cell.length_a   1.000
_cell.length_b   1.000
_cell.length_c   1.000
_cell.angle_alpha   90.00
_cell.angle_beta   90.00
_cell.angle_gamma   90.00
#
_symmetry.space_group_name_H-M   'P 1'
#
loop_
_entity.id
_entity.type
_entity.pdbx_description
1 polymer ?
#
loop_
_entity_poly.entity_id
_entity_poly.type
_entity_poly.pdbx_seq_one_letter_code
_entity_poly.pdbx_strand_id
1 'polypeptide(L)'
;MQSKSKSALNRRAGFVFLVLAAAGLLTVRGAFSQAPTQTSRKAIRLPEDNPQAPYSGGILTGNTLYLAGRIGLDKSGKAPAEIADEIKILLDQIKATLEQAGMTMDDLVYVQIACTDLSLYDKFNAAYRGYFTTKDLPAREFIGVASLLRGGHFETQAIAVRR
;
A
#
# COMPACT_ATOMS: atom_id res chain seq x y z
N MET A 1 33.50 68.09 79.62
CA MET A 1 32.17 67.98 80.24
C MET A 1 31.41 66.93 79.45
N GLN A 2 31.23 65.79 80.00
CA GLN A 2 30.09 64.91 80.03
C GLN A 2 29.27 64.82 78.72
N SER A 3 28.84 63.71 78.22
CA SER A 3 28.18 62.59 78.86
C SER A 3 27.93 61.49 77.84
N LYS A 4 28.26 60.30 78.19
CA LYS A 4 27.53 59.08 78.12
C LYS A 4 26.30 59.03 77.22
N SER A 5 26.16 58.00 76.35
CA SER A 5 25.16 57.00 76.55
C SER A 5 25.15 55.98 75.38
N LYS A 6 25.48 54.72 75.69
CA LYS A 6 24.76 53.45 75.60
C LYS A 6 24.09 53.15 74.25
N SER A 7 24.69 52.17 73.61
CA SER A 7 24.13 50.83 73.43
C SER A 7 22.72 50.72 72.85
N ALA A 8 22.61 50.16 71.70
CA ALA A 8 21.56 49.17 71.46
C ALA A 8 21.97 48.23 70.30
N LEU A 9 22.23 47.08 70.74
CA LEU A 9 22.45 45.88 69.89
C LEU A 9 21.12 45.56 69.25
N ASN A 10 20.97 45.79 67.95
CA ASN A 10 19.82 45.27 67.24
C ASN A 10 20.25 44.12 66.34
N ARG A 11 20.04 42.95 66.90
CA ARG A 11 20.01 41.72 66.14
C ARG A 11 18.87 41.76 65.12
N ARG A 12 19.18 41.95 63.86
CA ARG A 12 18.26 41.66 62.81
C ARG A 12 18.65 40.35 62.21
N ALA A 13 17.82 39.39 62.55
CA ALA A 13 17.82 38.06 61.95
C ALA A 13 17.78 38.17 60.42
N GLY A 14 18.84 37.76 59.77
CA GLY A 14 18.87 37.61 58.33
C GLY A 14 18.02 36.38 57.97
N PHE A 15 16.86 36.64 57.42
CA PHE A 15 16.11 35.59 56.74
C PHE A 15 16.90 35.19 55.49
N VAL A 16 17.56 34.07 55.59
CA VAL A 16 18.12 33.39 54.40
C VAL A 16 16.93 32.80 53.66
N PHE A 17 16.50 33.47 52.60
CA PHE A 17 15.58 32.86 51.61
C PHE A 17 16.35 31.75 50.88
N LEU A 18 16.13 30.53 51.30
CA LEU A 18 16.54 29.37 50.55
C LEU A 18 15.63 29.25 49.33
N VAL A 19 16.04 29.79 48.18
CA VAL A 19 15.39 29.58 46.89
C VAL A 19 15.71 28.15 46.47
N LEU A 20 14.79 27.22 46.73
CA LEU A 20 14.80 25.89 46.16
C LEU A 20 14.48 26.05 44.66
N ALA A 21 15.52 26.12 43.86
CA ALA A 21 15.41 25.96 42.42
C ALA A 21 15.03 24.50 42.17
N ALA A 22 13.73 24.24 42.07
CA ALA A 22 13.24 22.98 41.53
C ALA A 22 13.64 22.95 40.04
N ALA A 23 14.81 22.34 39.78
CA ALA A 23 15.20 21.96 38.42
C ALA A 23 14.22 20.90 37.94
N GLY A 24 13.14 21.35 37.28
CA GLY A 24 12.27 20.47 36.52
C GLY A 24 13.08 19.82 35.43
N LEU A 25 13.48 18.57 35.64
CA LEU A 25 14.01 17.73 34.58
C LEU A 25 12.87 17.50 33.59
N LEU A 26 12.75 18.38 32.58
CA LEU A 26 12.01 18.07 31.38
C LEU A 26 12.73 16.89 30.72
N THR A 27 12.29 15.67 31.02
CA THR A 27 12.62 14.53 30.19
C THR A 27 11.94 14.74 28.85
N VAL A 28 12.66 15.36 27.92
CA VAL A 28 12.33 15.27 26.50
C VAL A 28 12.41 13.78 26.18
N ARG A 29 11.25 13.12 26.22
CA ARG A 29 11.09 11.81 25.60
C ARG A 29 11.32 12.05 24.13
N GLY A 30 12.55 11.87 23.69
CA GLY A 30 12.88 11.81 22.29
C GLY A 30 11.93 10.79 21.68
N ALA A 31 11.07 11.23 20.79
CA ALA A 31 10.37 10.36 19.89
C ALA A 31 11.47 9.60 19.14
N PHE A 32 11.84 8.43 19.64
CA PHE A 32 12.63 7.49 18.87
C PHE A 32 11.80 7.19 17.64
N SER A 33 12.15 7.87 16.55
CA SER A 33 11.70 7.49 15.22
C SER A 33 12.07 6.03 15.10
N GLN A 34 11.08 5.15 15.20
CA GLN A 34 11.30 3.74 14.90
C GLN A 34 11.90 3.70 13.49
N ALA A 35 13.10 3.16 13.39
CA ALA A 35 13.69 2.86 12.09
C ALA A 35 12.63 2.17 11.25
N PRO A 36 12.46 2.53 9.97
CA PRO A 36 11.43 1.93 9.15
C PRO A 36 11.61 0.42 9.22
N THR A 37 10.60 -0.26 9.76
CA THR A 37 10.57 -1.72 9.80
C THR A 37 10.77 -2.17 8.36
N GLN A 38 11.86 -2.88 8.08
CA GLN A 38 12.16 -3.35 6.73
C GLN A 38 10.99 -4.22 6.28
N THR A 39 10.15 -3.67 5.42
CA THR A 39 8.94 -4.32 4.95
C THR A 39 9.37 -5.54 4.13
N SER A 40 9.05 -6.74 4.60
CA SER A 40 9.43 -7.97 3.90
C SER A 40 8.78 -7.99 2.52
N ARG A 41 9.59 -8.19 1.48
CA ARG A 41 9.13 -8.38 0.11
C ARG A 41 8.83 -9.87 -0.10
N LYS A 42 7.58 -10.21 -0.47
CA LYS A 42 7.15 -11.57 -0.78
C LYS A 42 6.69 -11.66 -2.24
N ALA A 43 7.29 -12.57 -3.01
CA ALA A 43 6.81 -12.88 -4.35
C ALA A 43 5.55 -13.76 -4.26
N ILE A 44 4.53 -13.40 -5.03
CA ILE A 44 3.29 -14.16 -5.21
C ILE A 44 3.38 -14.82 -6.60
N ARG A 45 3.11 -16.10 -6.66
CA ARG A 45 3.10 -16.90 -7.90
C ARG A 45 1.92 -17.86 -7.86
N LEU A 46 1.24 -18.02 -8.97
CA LEU A 46 0.24 -19.06 -9.13
C LEU A 46 0.93 -20.40 -9.51
N PRO A 47 0.33 -21.54 -9.21
CA PRO A 47 0.88 -22.85 -9.60
C PRO A 47 1.15 -22.99 -11.11
N GLU A 48 0.33 -22.33 -11.94
CA GLU A 48 0.44 -22.32 -13.40
C GLU A 48 1.45 -21.29 -13.95
N ASP A 49 1.98 -20.39 -13.10
CA ASP A 49 2.99 -19.41 -13.53
C ASP A 49 4.26 -20.13 -13.99
N ASN A 50 4.81 -19.72 -15.12
CA ASN A 50 6.09 -20.25 -15.60
C ASN A 50 7.20 -19.95 -14.58
N PRO A 51 7.84 -20.98 -13.97
CA PRO A 51 8.90 -20.78 -12.97
C PRO A 51 10.14 -20.10 -13.54
N GLN A 52 10.34 -20.14 -14.87
CA GLN A 52 11.47 -19.50 -15.58
C GLN A 52 11.12 -18.06 -16.03
N ALA A 53 9.90 -17.55 -15.75
CA ALA A 53 9.54 -16.19 -16.11
C ALA A 53 10.49 -15.20 -15.40
N PRO A 54 10.98 -14.14 -16.08
CA PRO A 54 11.86 -13.14 -15.48
C PRO A 54 11.11 -12.17 -14.54
N TYR A 55 9.92 -12.53 -14.09
CA TYR A 55 9.05 -11.74 -13.21
C TYR A 55 8.25 -12.65 -12.26
N SER A 56 7.67 -12.06 -11.24
CA SER A 56 6.71 -12.70 -10.34
C SER A 56 5.29 -12.28 -10.71
N GLY A 57 4.29 -13.13 -10.48
CA GLY A 57 2.88 -12.79 -10.69
C GLY A 57 2.38 -11.62 -9.86
N GLY A 58 3.02 -11.40 -8.70
CA GLY A 58 2.84 -10.20 -7.87
C GLY A 58 3.93 -10.07 -6.84
N ILE A 59 4.08 -8.86 -6.28
CA ILE A 59 4.98 -8.56 -5.16
C ILE A 59 4.17 -7.94 -4.04
N LEU A 60 4.10 -8.65 -2.91
CA LEU A 60 3.55 -8.13 -1.67
C LEU A 60 4.65 -7.47 -0.85
N THR A 61 4.45 -6.22 -0.46
CA THR A 61 5.34 -5.48 0.45
C THR A 61 4.48 -4.70 1.45
N GLY A 62 4.66 -5.00 2.74
CA GLY A 62 3.73 -4.51 3.77
C GLY A 62 2.31 -5.00 3.50
N ASN A 63 1.37 -4.06 3.37
CA ASN A 63 -0.02 -4.33 3.02
C ASN A 63 -0.34 -4.07 1.54
N THR A 64 0.65 -3.74 0.70
CA THR A 64 0.47 -3.40 -0.71
C THR A 64 0.94 -4.56 -1.61
N LEU A 65 0.07 -4.98 -2.51
CA LEU A 65 0.37 -5.96 -3.56
C LEU A 65 0.43 -5.25 -4.92
N TYR A 66 1.56 -5.40 -5.60
CA TYR A 66 1.76 -5.00 -6.98
C TYR A 66 1.58 -6.24 -7.85
N LEU A 67 0.54 -6.27 -8.68
CA LEU A 67 0.27 -7.37 -9.61
C LEU A 67 0.99 -7.11 -10.93
N ALA A 68 1.61 -8.15 -11.48
CA ALA A 68 2.17 -8.10 -12.83
C ALA A 68 1.05 -8.06 -13.88
N GLY A 69 1.38 -7.64 -15.10
CA GLY A 69 0.49 -7.74 -16.24
C GLY A 69 0.04 -9.18 -16.47
N ARG A 70 -1.25 -9.38 -16.67
CA ARG A 70 -1.88 -10.67 -17.01
C ARG A 70 -2.60 -10.53 -18.34
N ILE A 71 -2.46 -11.56 -19.16
CA ILE A 71 -3.21 -11.71 -20.42
C ILE A 71 -4.05 -12.99 -20.29
N GLY A 72 -5.28 -12.96 -20.74
CA GLY A 72 -6.20 -14.08 -20.65
C GLY A 72 -5.87 -15.20 -21.65
N LEU A 73 -4.78 -15.93 -21.41
CA LEU A 73 -4.35 -17.02 -22.28
C LEU A 73 -4.92 -18.36 -21.80
N ASP A 74 -5.34 -19.19 -22.75
CA ASP A 74 -5.78 -20.55 -22.49
C ASP A 74 -4.59 -21.48 -22.15
N LYS A 75 -4.88 -22.77 -21.92
CA LYS A 75 -3.85 -23.79 -21.59
C LYS A 75 -2.85 -24.03 -22.72
N SER A 76 -3.17 -23.65 -23.96
CA SER A 76 -2.24 -23.67 -25.09
C SER A 76 -1.30 -22.46 -25.14
N GLY A 77 -1.51 -21.49 -24.26
CA GLY A 77 -0.77 -20.24 -24.19
C GLY A 77 -1.15 -19.23 -25.27
N LYS A 78 -2.38 -19.30 -25.78
CA LYS A 78 -2.94 -18.38 -26.79
C LYS A 78 -4.20 -17.72 -26.24
N ALA A 79 -4.52 -16.54 -26.79
CA ALA A 79 -5.82 -15.92 -26.55
C ALA A 79 -6.94 -16.83 -27.08
N PRO A 80 -8.02 -17.06 -26.31
CA PRO A 80 -9.21 -17.77 -26.80
C PRO A 80 -9.83 -17.07 -28.00
N ALA A 81 -10.56 -17.83 -28.83
CA ALA A 81 -11.32 -17.25 -29.94
C ALA A 81 -12.47 -16.34 -29.44
N GLU A 82 -13.06 -16.73 -28.32
CA GLU A 82 -14.15 -15.98 -27.71
C GLU A 82 -13.59 -14.93 -26.71
N ILE A 83 -13.88 -13.66 -26.98
CA ILE A 83 -13.47 -12.52 -26.14
C ILE A 83 -13.94 -12.65 -24.68
N ALA A 84 -15.14 -13.20 -24.46
CA ALA A 84 -15.67 -13.40 -23.11
C ALA A 84 -14.82 -14.38 -22.30
N ASP A 85 -14.29 -15.42 -22.92
CA ASP A 85 -13.42 -16.43 -22.28
C ASP A 85 -12.06 -15.81 -21.95
N GLU A 86 -11.50 -15.00 -22.86
CA GLU A 86 -10.25 -14.27 -22.59
C GLU A 86 -10.39 -13.36 -21.37
N ILE A 87 -11.46 -12.54 -21.32
CA ILE A 87 -11.73 -11.63 -20.20
C ILE A 87 -11.88 -12.42 -18.90
N LYS A 88 -12.63 -13.53 -18.94
CA LYS A 88 -12.83 -14.39 -17.76
C LYS A 88 -11.51 -14.97 -17.25
N ILE A 89 -10.70 -15.57 -18.11
CA ILE A 89 -9.40 -16.14 -17.75
C ILE A 89 -8.50 -15.04 -17.11
N LEU A 90 -8.43 -13.87 -17.74
CA LEU A 90 -7.67 -12.75 -17.25
C LEU A 90 -8.09 -12.33 -15.82
N LEU A 91 -9.39 -12.11 -15.60
CA LEU A 91 -9.91 -11.65 -14.32
C LEU A 91 -9.80 -12.74 -13.24
N ASP A 92 -9.99 -14.01 -13.59
CA ASP A 92 -9.78 -15.13 -12.68
C ASP A 92 -8.31 -15.23 -12.23
N GLN A 93 -7.34 -14.98 -13.11
CA GLN A 93 -5.91 -14.96 -12.75
C GLN A 93 -5.57 -13.80 -11.80
N ILE A 94 -6.16 -12.62 -12.00
CA ILE A 94 -6.00 -11.48 -11.08
C ILE A 94 -6.57 -11.86 -9.71
N LYS A 95 -7.81 -12.38 -9.68
CA LYS A 95 -8.46 -12.84 -8.46
C LYS A 95 -7.62 -13.89 -7.73
N ALA A 96 -7.14 -14.91 -8.43
CA ALA A 96 -6.30 -15.97 -7.84
C ALA A 96 -4.98 -15.39 -7.27
N THR A 97 -4.35 -14.42 -7.95
CA THR A 97 -3.14 -13.76 -7.46
C THR A 97 -3.40 -12.97 -6.17
N LEU A 98 -4.54 -12.29 -6.07
CA LEU A 98 -4.99 -11.60 -4.85
C LEU A 98 -5.23 -12.60 -3.71
N GLU A 99 -5.95 -13.70 -3.97
CA GLU A 99 -6.24 -14.75 -2.99
C GLU A 99 -4.97 -15.40 -2.43
N GLN A 100 -3.95 -15.63 -3.26
CA GLN A 100 -2.62 -16.11 -2.82
C GLN A 100 -1.91 -15.12 -1.89
N ALA A 101 -2.25 -13.84 -1.98
CA ALA A 101 -1.77 -12.80 -1.08
C ALA A 101 -2.68 -12.59 0.15
N GLY A 102 -3.79 -13.34 0.27
CA GLY A 102 -4.82 -13.16 1.31
C GLY A 102 -5.62 -11.87 1.11
N MET A 103 -5.90 -11.51 -0.14
CA MET A 103 -6.65 -10.34 -0.57
C MET A 103 -7.81 -10.74 -1.49
N THR A 104 -8.68 -9.80 -1.81
CA THR A 104 -9.83 -9.96 -2.69
C THR A 104 -9.82 -8.91 -3.80
N MET A 105 -10.74 -9.01 -4.77
CA MET A 105 -10.92 -7.99 -5.80
C MET A 105 -11.28 -6.62 -5.21
N ASP A 106 -11.96 -6.60 -4.06
CA ASP A 106 -12.35 -5.35 -3.39
C ASP A 106 -11.18 -4.63 -2.70
N ASP A 107 -10.01 -5.28 -2.60
CA ASP A 107 -8.77 -4.64 -2.12
C ASP A 107 -8.00 -3.91 -3.23
N LEU A 108 -8.43 -4.03 -4.49
CA LEU A 108 -7.85 -3.28 -5.61
C LEU A 108 -8.08 -1.78 -5.41
N VAL A 109 -7.01 -1.00 -5.57
CA VAL A 109 -7.05 0.47 -5.50
C VAL A 109 -6.77 1.12 -6.85
N TYR A 110 -6.05 0.42 -7.73
CA TYR A 110 -5.76 0.87 -9.08
C TYR A 110 -5.69 -0.31 -10.05
N VAL A 111 -6.27 -0.14 -11.24
CA VAL A 111 -6.25 -1.13 -12.33
C VAL A 111 -5.93 -0.43 -13.64
N GLN A 112 -4.93 -0.91 -14.36
CA GLN A 112 -4.62 -0.48 -15.72
C GLN A 112 -4.95 -1.61 -16.69
N ILE A 113 -5.69 -1.29 -17.74
CA ILE A 113 -6.07 -2.23 -18.79
C ILE A 113 -5.55 -1.68 -20.13
N ALA A 114 -4.66 -2.44 -20.76
CA ALA A 114 -4.27 -2.25 -22.14
C ALA A 114 -5.20 -3.10 -23.03
N CYS A 115 -5.69 -2.51 -24.12
CA CYS A 115 -6.63 -3.17 -25.03
C CYS A 115 -6.24 -2.90 -26.49
N THR A 116 -6.25 -3.93 -27.32
CA THR A 116 -5.90 -3.79 -28.75
C THR A 116 -7.08 -3.30 -29.61
N ASP A 117 -8.32 -3.41 -29.09
CA ASP A 117 -9.53 -2.92 -29.75
C ASP A 117 -10.47 -2.26 -28.73
N LEU A 118 -10.52 -0.92 -28.75
CA LEU A 118 -11.33 -0.14 -27.82
C LEU A 118 -12.85 -0.36 -27.99
N SER A 119 -13.31 -0.94 -29.10
CA SER A 119 -14.72 -1.32 -29.26
C SER A 119 -15.17 -2.42 -28.27
N LEU A 120 -14.19 -3.13 -27.65
CA LEU A 120 -14.43 -4.17 -26.65
C LEU A 120 -14.65 -3.61 -25.22
N TYR A 121 -14.58 -2.27 -25.04
CA TYR A 121 -14.67 -1.60 -23.73
C TYR A 121 -15.92 -2.02 -22.94
N ASP A 122 -17.10 -1.98 -23.57
CA ASP A 122 -18.35 -2.30 -22.87
C ASP A 122 -18.44 -3.78 -22.53
N LYS A 123 -17.95 -4.65 -23.40
CA LYS A 123 -17.90 -6.10 -23.15
C LYS A 123 -17.00 -6.44 -21.96
N PHE A 124 -15.83 -5.79 -21.88
CA PHE A 124 -14.95 -5.91 -20.73
C PHE A 124 -15.62 -5.42 -19.43
N ASN A 125 -16.24 -4.24 -19.46
CA ASN A 125 -16.91 -3.65 -18.31
C ASN A 125 -18.05 -4.52 -17.76
N ALA A 126 -18.81 -5.17 -18.62
CA ALA A 126 -19.91 -6.04 -18.23
C ALA A 126 -19.38 -7.22 -17.37
N ALA A 127 -18.28 -7.86 -17.77
CA ALA A 127 -17.65 -8.93 -17.01
C ALA A 127 -16.95 -8.40 -15.75
N TYR A 128 -16.17 -7.32 -15.88
CA TYR A 128 -15.35 -6.74 -14.80
C TYR A 128 -16.16 -6.40 -13.55
N ARG A 129 -17.33 -5.78 -13.70
CA ARG A 129 -18.19 -5.39 -12.58
C ARG A 129 -18.63 -6.57 -11.72
N GLY A 130 -18.80 -7.76 -12.31
CA GLY A 130 -19.22 -8.96 -11.61
C GLY A 130 -18.20 -9.52 -10.63
N TYR A 131 -16.96 -9.04 -10.66
CA TYR A 131 -15.89 -9.49 -9.77
C TYR A 131 -15.84 -8.73 -8.43
N PHE A 132 -16.59 -7.64 -8.29
CA PHE A 132 -16.59 -6.79 -7.09
C PHE A 132 -17.88 -6.99 -6.29
N THR A 133 -17.76 -6.95 -4.96
CA THR A 133 -18.90 -6.96 -4.02
C THR A 133 -19.27 -5.56 -3.57
N THR A 134 -18.35 -4.59 -3.68
CA THR A 134 -18.56 -3.18 -3.36
C THR A 134 -19.01 -2.36 -4.57
N LYS A 135 -19.63 -1.20 -4.31
CA LYS A 135 -19.91 -0.18 -5.33
C LYS A 135 -18.73 0.76 -5.57
N ASP A 136 -17.80 0.81 -4.62
CA ASP A 136 -16.60 1.65 -4.67
C ASP A 136 -15.50 0.91 -5.44
N LEU A 137 -15.57 1.02 -6.77
CA LEU A 137 -14.61 0.38 -7.67
C LEU A 137 -13.25 1.09 -7.62
N PRO A 138 -12.13 0.38 -7.93
CA PRO A 138 -10.80 0.98 -7.95
C PRO A 138 -10.68 2.08 -9.01
N ALA A 139 -9.74 3.02 -8.80
CA ALA A 139 -9.31 3.91 -9.86
C ALA A 139 -8.81 3.08 -11.05
N ARG A 140 -9.15 3.50 -12.27
CA ARG A 140 -8.87 2.67 -13.45
C ARG A 140 -8.42 3.49 -14.65
N GLU A 141 -7.44 2.96 -15.36
CA GLU A 141 -7.07 3.39 -16.71
C GLU A 141 -7.47 2.31 -17.72
N PHE A 142 -7.97 2.71 -18.88
CA PHE A 142 -8.27 1.83 -20.01
C PHE A 142 -7.71 2.47 -21.27
N ILE A 143 -6.64 1.86 -21.83
CA ILE A 143 -5.85 2.45 -22.93
C ILE A 143 -5.80 1.52 -24.13
N GLY A 144 -5.82 2.14 -25.33
CA GLY A 144 -5.59 1.44 -26.59
C GLY A 144 -4.09 1.21 -26.82
N VAL A 145 -3.73 0.01 -27.23
CA VAL A 145 -2.36 -0.38 -27.62
C VAL A 145 -2.36 -1.05 -28.99
N ALA A 146 -1.23 -0.99 -29.70
CA ALA A 146 -1.13 -1.56 -31.05
C ALA A 146 -1.20 -3.08 -31.07
N SER A 147 -0.63 -3.75 -30.06
CA SER A 147 -0.62 -5.22 -29.95
C SER A 147 -0.25 -5.65 -28.54
N LEU A 148 -0.62 -6.88 -28.20
CA LEU A 148 -0.23 -7.58 -26.97
C LEU A 148 0.41 -8.92 -27.31
N LEU A 149 1.13 -9.47 -26.34
CA LEU A 149 1.79 -10.77 -26.51
C LEU A 149 0.76 -11.88 -26.80
N ARG A 150 1.17 -12.84 -27.63
CA ARG A 150 0.41 -14.09 -27.92
C ARG A 150 -0.98 -13.85 -28.51
N GLY A 151 -1.20 -12.68 -29.12
CA GLY A 151 -2.47 -12.34 -29.74
C GLY A 151 -3.56 -11.97 -28.74
N GLY A 152 -3.20 -11.62 -27.48
CA GLY A 152 -4.17 -11.14 -26.50
C GLY A 152 -4.83 -9.84 -26.90
N HIS A 153 -6.09 -9.68 -26.51
CA HIS A 153 -6.83 -8.44 -26.70
C HIS A 153 -6.75 -7.56 -25.45
N PHE A 154 -6.50 -8.15 -24.30
CA PHE A 154 -6.40 -7.43 -23.02
C PHE A 154 -5.17 -7.85 -22.24
N GLU A 155 -4.51 -6.86 -21.65
CA GLU A 155 -3.52 -7.06 -20.57
C GLU A 155 -3.91 -6.18 -19.40
N THR A 156 -3.91 -6.73 -18.20
CA THR A 156 -4.30 -5.98 -17.00
C THR A 156 -3.24 -6.14 -15.92
N GLN A 157 -2.77 -4.99 -15.40
CA GLN A 157 -1.97 -4.91 -14.18
C GLN A 157 -2.73 -4.12 -13.12
N ALA A 158 -2.37 -4.30 -11.84
CA ALA A 158 -3.12 -3.69 -10.76
C ALA A 158 -2.28 -3.47 -9.50
N ILE A 159 -2.81 -2.63 -8.61
CA ILE A 159 -2.30 -2.44 -7.26
C ILE A 159 -3.45 -2.70 -6.28
N ALA A 160 -3.19 -3.51 -5.26
CA ALA A 160 -4.11 -3.76 -4.17
C ALA A 160 -3.51 -3.35 -2.83
N VAL A 161 -4.35 -2.89 -1.91
CA VAL A 161 -3.96 -2.54 -0.55
C VAL A 161 -4.88 -3.26 0.42
N ARG A 162 -4.29 -4.09 1.28
CA ARG A 162 -5.04 -4.84 2.30
C ARG A 162 -5.71 -3.86 3.26
N ARG A 163 -7.00 -4.06 3.48
CA ARG A 163 -7.80 -3.31 4.45
C ARG A 163 -7.55 -3.76 5.88
#